data_1f834245dde8a9ec512f55d93a6069ee
#
_entry.id   1f834245dde8a9ec512f55d93a6069ee
#
_cell.length_a   1.000
_cell.length_b   1.000
_cell.length_c   1.000
_cell.angle_alpha   90.00
_cell.angle_beta   90.00
_cell.angle_gamma   90.00
#
_symmetry.space_group_name_H-M   'P 1'
#
loop_
_entity.id
_entity.type
_entity.pdbx_description
1 polymer ?
#
loop_
_entity_poly.entity_id
_entity_poly.type
_entity_poly.pdbx_seq_one_letter_code
_entity_poly.pdbx_strand_id
1 'polypeptide(L)'
;LAAANAENEKAWPLPLEPWHVGQLTSAFAELGNVASAEGTAGATTAAAFLSRFVRDEGKGWVHLDLAASYQKSGNELWATGAKGHGLRTIARWLQEVAA
;
A
#
# COMPACT_ATOMS: atom_id res chain seq x y z
N LEU A 1 11.62 -0.96 -2.98
CA LEU A 1 11.84 -0.02 -4.10
C LEU A 1 12.79 -0.57 -5.16
N ALA A 2 13.88 -1.24 -4.79
CA ALA A 2 14.85 -1.77 -5.75
C ALA A 2 14.18 -2.72 -6.77
N ALA A 3 13.40 -3.69 -6.31
CA ALA A 3 12.65 -4.60 -7.18
C ALA A 3 11.65 -3.86 -8.07
N ALA A 4 10.93 -2.88 -7.54
CA ALA A 4 9.97 -2.07 -8.30
C ALA A 4 10.65 -1.29 -9.43
N ASN A 5 11.79 -0.69 -9.14
CA ASN A 5 12.58 0.04 -10.15
C ASN A 5 13.14 -0.90 -11.21
N ALA A 6 13.64 -2.08 -10.82
CA ALA A 6 14.16 -3.07 -11.74
C ALA A 6 13.10 -3.60 -12.72
N GLU A 7 11.86 -3.73 -12.25
CA GLU A 7 10.72 -4.16 -13.07
C GLU A 7 10.00 -3.01 -13.78
N ASN A 8 10.48 -1.78 -13.64
CA ASN A 8 9.84 -0.57 -14.17
C ASN A 8 8.36 -0.41 -13.71
N GLU A 9 8.03 -0.95 -12.56
CA GLU A 9 6.78 -0.71 -11.86
C GLU A 9 6.98 0.42 -10.85
N LYS A 10 6.68 1.66 -11.26
CA LYS A 10 6.97 2.84 -10.45
C LYS A 10 6.22 2.79 -9.11
N ALA A 11 6.97 2.99 -8.04
CA ALA A 11 6.45 3.04 -6.68
C ALA A 11 6.97 4.30 -5.97
N TRP A 12 6.14 4.85 -5.10
CA TRP A 12 6.47 6.02 -4.31
C TRP A 12 6.36 5.68 -2.82
N PRO A 13 7.43 5.78 -2.03
CA PRO A 13 7.36 5.51 -0.61
C PRO A 13 6.65 6.65 0.11
N LEU A 14 5.69 6.30 0.94
CA LEU A 14 5.01 7.23 1.84
C LEU A 14 5.46 6.99 3.28
N PRO A 15 5.64 8.04 4.07
CA PRO A 15 5.98 7.90 5.48
C PRO A 15 4.81 7.29 6.26
N LEU A 16 5.13 6.45 7.23
CA LEU A 16 4.17 5.93 8.19
C LEU A 16 4.62 6.38 9.59
N GLU A 17 3.97 7.41 10.10
CA GLU A 17 4.30 8.02 11.38
C GLU A 17 3.32 7.60 12.48
N PRO A 18 3.74 7.52 13.76
CA PRO A 18 2.85 7.11 14.86
C PRO A 18 1.56 7.92 14.98
N TRP A 19 1.60 9.20 14.64
CA TRP A 19 0.43 10.09 14.73
C TRP A 19 -0.67 9.77 13.70
N HIS A 20 -0.37 9.02 12.64
CA HIS A 20 -1.39 8.59 11.68
C HIS A 20 -2.43 7.66 12.33
N VAL A 21 -2.03 6.87 13.33
CA VAL A 21 -2.96 6.02 14.08
C VAL A 21 -4.00 6.87 14.85
N GLY A 22 -3.61 8.06 15.33
CA GLY A 22 -4.50 8.99 16.00
C GLY A 22 -5.66 9.52 15.11
N GLN A 23 -5.56 9.37 13.81
CA GLN A 23 -6.62 9.71 12.85
C GLN A 23 -7.69 8.61 12.70
N LEU A 24 -7.50 7.46 13.34
CA LEU A 24 -8.37 6.28 13.26
C LEU A 24 -9.24 6.13 14.50
N THR A 25 -9.80 7.22 14.99
CA THR A 25 -10.65 7.22 16.18
C THR A 25 -12.03 6.66 15.88
N SER A 26 -12.63 6.00 16.88
CA SER A 26 -14.00 5.51 16.85
C SER A 26 -14.72 5.90 18.14
N ALA A 27 -16.04 6.14 18.03
CA ALA A 27 -16.86 6.44 19.19
C ALA A 27 -17.21 5.21 20.04
N PHE A 28 -17.04 4.01 19.52
CA PHE A 28 -17.49 2.75 20.15
C PHE A 28 -16.53 1.56 19.99
N ALA A 29 -15.51 1.69 19.17
CA ALA A 29 -14.51 0.64 18.95
C ALA A 29 -13.10 1.15 19.29
N GLU A 30 -12.15 0.26 19.42
CA GLU A 30 -10.74 0.60 19.67
C GLU A 30 -10.11 1.40 18.52
N LEU A 31 -10.52 1.09 17.29
CA LEU A 31 -10.06 1.77 16.08
C LEU A 31 -11.20 1.93 15.10
N GLY A 32 -11.19 3.04 14.37
CA GLY A 32 -11.97 3.20 13.14
C GLY A 32 -11.24 2.59 11.96
N ASN A 33 -11.95 1.99 11.03
CA ASN A 33 -11.37 1.48 9.78
C ASN A 33 -11.28 2.55 8.68
N VAL A 34 -11.77 3.75 8.95
CA VAL A 34 -11.71 4.93 8.09
C VAL A 34 -11.21 6.10 8.94
N ALA A 35 -10.43 6.99 8.34
CA ALA A 35 -9.97 8.19 9.02
C ALA A 35 -11.14 9.04 9.51
N SER A 36 -11.04 9.55 10.74
CA SER A 36 -12.11 10.30 11.42
C SER A 36 -12.30 11.73 10.90
N ALA A 37 -11.33 12.26 10.16
CA ALA A 37 -11.35 13.61 9.61
C ALA A 37 -11.24 13.60 8.07
N GLU A 38 -11.90 14.55 7.44
CA GLU A 38 -11.74 14.80 6.01
C GLU A 38 -10.33 15.33 5.68
N GLY A 39 -9.85 15.06 4.48
CA GLY A 39 -8.55 15.55 4.01
C GLY A 39 -7.33 14.82 4.56
N THR A 40 -7.52 13.65 5.16
CA THR A 40 -6.41 12.80 5.61
C THR A 40 -5.75 12.08 4.44
N ALA A 41 -4.48 11.68 4.62
CA ALA A 41 -3.72 10.91 3.63
C ALA A 41 -4.21 9.46 3.59
N GLY A 42 -5.19 9.16 2.74
CA GLY A 42 -5.91 7.87 2.71
C GLY A 42 -5.02 6.64 2.64
N ALA A 43 -4.02 6.62 1.76
CA ALA A 43 -3.07 5.52 1.65
C ALA A 43 -2.27 5.30 2.95
N THR A 44 -1.84 6.38 3.59
CA THR A 44 -1.08 6.32 4.84
C THR A 44 -1.96 5.88 6.02
N THR A 45 -3.20 6.38 6.11
CA THR A 45 -4.13 5.95 7.16
C THR A 45 -4.59 4.50 7.00
N ALA A 46 -4.73 4.01 5.77
CA ALA A 46 -4.95 2.59 5.49
C ALA A 46 -3.78 1.73 6.00
N ALA A 47 -2.55 2.13 5.70
CA ALA A 47 -1.36 1.47 6.22
C ALA A 47 -1.30 1.54 7.76
N ALA A 48 -1.63 2.68 8.36
CA ALA A 48 -1.68 2.86 9.81
C ALA A 48 -2.68 1.90 10.47
N PHE A 49 -3.87 1.74 9.90
CA PHE A 49 -4.85 0.77 10.37
C PHE A 49 -4.31 -0.65 10.34
N LEU A 50 -3.80 -1.10 9.19
CA LEU A 50 -3.28 -2.46 9.03
C LEU A 50 -2.06 -2.74 9.90
N SER A 51 -1.22 -1.75 10.16
CA SER A 51 -0.05 -1.87 11.03
C SER A 51 -0.39 -2.33 12.45
N ARG A 52 -1.61 -2.05 12.93
CA ARG A 52 -2.07 -2.44 14.26
C ARG A 52 -2.28 -3.94 14.42
N PHE A 53 -2.36 -4.67 13.34
CA PHE A 53 -2.52 -6.13 13.30
C PHE A 53 -1.22 -6.88 13.01
N VAL A 54 -0.11 -6.16 12.82
CA VAL A 54 1.21 -6.73 12.53
C VAL A 54 2.01 -6.82 13.82
N ARG A 55 2.67 -7.96 14.03
CA ARG A 55 3.54 -8.20 15.18
C ARG A 55 4.95 -7.63 14.94
N ASP A 56 5.77 -7.65 15.99
CA ASP A 56 7.19 -7.32 15.94
C ASP A 56 7.49 -5.94 15.34
N GLU A 57 6.66 -4.97 15.69
CA GLU A 57 6.80 -3.57 15.23
C GLU A 57 6.85 -3.44 13.70
N GLY A 58 6.16 -4.35 13.00
CA GLY A 58 6.07 -4.33 11.54
C GLY A 58 7.29 -4.90 10.81
N LYS A 59 8.19 -5.61 11.50
CA LYS A 59 9.31 -6.25 10.82
C LYS A 59 8.85 -7.23 9.76
N GLY A 60 9.40 -7.10 8.57
CA GLY A 60 9.04 -7.94 7.43
C GLY A 60 7.68 -7.62 6.80
N TRP A 61 7.03 -6.52 7.19
CA TRP A 61 5.76 -6.09 6.66
C TRP A 61 5.90 -4.91 5.70
N VAL A 62 5.14 -4.96 4.61
CA VAL A 62 5.03 -3.89 3.63
C VAL A 62 3.56 -3.71 3.27
N HIS A 63 3.09 -2.48 3.25
CA HIS A 63 1.80 -2.12 2.68
C HIS A 63 1.99 -1.56 1.28
N LEU A 64 1.24 -2.08 0.31
CA LEU A 64 1.21 -1.59 -1.06
C LEU A 64 -0.20 -1.09 -1.36
N ASP A 65 -0.36 0.20 -1.59
CA ASP A 65 -1.61 0.80 -2.05
C ASP A 65 -1.61 0.86 -3.58
N LEU A 66 -2.52 0.11 -4.21
CA LEU A 66 -2.56 -0.11 -5.65
C LEU A 66 -3.82 0.43 -6.32
N ALA A 67 -4.64 1.20 -5.61
CA ALA A 67 -5.97 1.61 -6.06
C ALA A 67 -6.00 2.33 -7.42
N ALA A 68 -4.96 3.09 -7.77
CA ALA A 68 -4.87 3.85 -9.01
C ALA A 68 -4.29 3.06 -10.19
N SER A 69 -4.08 1.77 -10.07
CA SER A 69 -3.33 0.96 -11.05
C SER A 69 -4.18 0.25 -12.09
N TYR A 70 -5.43 0.65 -12.32
CA TYR A 70 -6.24 0.07 -13.38
C TYR A 70 -6.42 1.03 -14.56
N GLN A 71 -6.72 0.46 -15.74
CA GLN A 71 -6.91 1.19 -16.99
C GLN A 71 -8.41 1.33 -17.30
N LYS A 72 -8.94 2.55 -17.30
CA LYS A 72 -10.33 2.81 -17.63
C LYS A 72 -10.67 2.53 -19.11
N SER A 73 -9.72 2.87 -19.98
CA SER A 73 -9.83 2.68 -21.42
C SER A 73 -8.56 2.04 -21.92
N GLY A 74 -8.66 1.12 -22.85
CA GLY A 74 -7.51 0.50 -23.47
C GLY A 74 -6.63 1.51 -24.22
N ASN A 75 -5.37 1.20 -24.34
CA ASN A 75 -4.38 1.91 -25.19
C ASN A 75 -3.49 0.89 -25.89
N GLU A 76 -2.42 1.35 -26.56
CA GLU A 76 -1.51 0.50 -27.31
C GLU A 76 -0.82 -0.59 -26.48
N LEU A 77 -0.64 -0.35 -25.17
CA LEU A 77 0.08 -1.25 -24.27
C LEU A 77 -0.83 -2.07 -23.36
N TRP A 78 -2.01 -1.55 -23.04
CA TRP A 78 -2.86 -2.10 -21.99
C TRP A 78 -4.31 -2.20 -22.45
N ALA A 79 -4.92 -3.35 -22.20
CA ALA A 79 -6.35 -3.51 -22.28
C ALA A 79 -7.05 -2.76 -21.13
N THR A 80 -8.37 -2.56 -21.29
CA THR A 80 -9.21 -2.06 -20.18
C THR A 80 -9.19 -3.06 -19.02
N GLY A 81 -9.07 -2.53 -17.79
CA GLY A 81 -9.10 -3.33 -16.57
C GLY A 81 -7.81 -3.26 -15.77
N ALA A 82 -7.58 -4.27 -14.97
CA ALA A 82 -6.39 -4.38 -14.12
C ALA A 82 -5.13 -4.65 -14.94
N LYS A 83 -4.04 -3.97 -14.58
CA LYS A 83 -2.74 -4.11 -15.24
C LYS A 83 -1.78 -5.07 -14.54
N GLY A 84 -2.19 -5.64 -13.40
CA GLY A 84 -1.31 -6.47 -12.57
C GLY A 84 -0.13 -5.69 -11.96
N HIS A 85 -0.28 -4.39 -11.74
CA HIS A 85 0.76 -3.55 -11.15
C HIS A 85 1.16 -4.09 -9.78
N GLY A 86 2.46 -4.18 -9.52
CA GLY A 86 3.03 -4.77 -8.31
C GLY A 86 3.35 -6.27 -8.41
N LEU A 87 2.75 -6.99 -9.35
CA LEU A 87 2.96 -8.43 -9.50
C LEU A 87 4.43 -8.77 -9.79
N ARG A 88 5.05 -8.10 -10.75
CA ARG A 88 6.45 -8.33 -11.12
C ARG A 88 7.40 -7.90 -10.00
N THR A 89 7.10 -6.78 -9.35
CA THR A 89 7.84 -6.30 -8.18
C THR A 89 7.87 -7.33 -7.07
N ILE A 90 6.71 -7.89 -6.72
CA ILE A 90 6.58 -8.88 -5.65
C ILE A 90 7.29 -10.18 -6.05
N ALA A 91 7.08 -10.66 -7.28
CA ALA A 91 7.71 -11.87 -7.77
C ALA A 91 9.24 -11.76 -7.74
N ARG A 92 9.78 -10.66 -8.23
CA ARG A 92 11.22 -10.39 -8.17
C ARG A 92 11.76 -10.35 -6.75
N TRP A 93 11.09 -9.59 -5.89
CA TRP A 93 11.50 -9.50 -4.48
C TRP A 93 11.51 -10.85 -3.79
N LEU A 94 10.48 -11.68 -4.01
CA LEU A 94 10.43 -13.04 -3.45
C LEU A 94 11.56 -13.92 -3.97
N GLN A 95 11.90 -13.83 -5.25
CA GLN A 95 13.04 -14.57 -5.81
C GLN A 95 14.38 -14.13 -5.19
N GLU A 96 14.58 -12.84 -4.98
CA GLU A 96 15.78 -12.29 -4.36
C GLU A 96 15.92 -12.72 -2.88
N VAL A 97 14.81 -12.76 -2.14
CA VAL A 97 14.79 -13.18 -0.73
C VAL A 97 14.96 -14.70 -0.58
N ALA A 98 14.47 -15.48 -1.53
CA ALA A 98 14.56 -16.94 -1.52
C ALA A 98 15.90 -17.50 -2.04
N ALA A 99 16.69 -16.65 -2.66
CA ALA A 99 17.99 -17.04 -3.23
C ALA A 99 19.08 -17.27 -2.18
#